data_7ecf73f0cf860b4e832e46f5481d3dda
#
_entry.id   7ecf73f0cf860b4e832e46f5481d3dda
#
_cell.length_a   1.000
_cell.length_b   1.000
_cell.length_c   1.000
_cell.angle_alpha   90.00
_cell.angle_beta   90.00
_cell.angle_gamma   90.00
#
_symmetry.space_group_name_H-M   'P 1'
#
loop_
_entity.id
_entity.type
_entity.pdbx_description
1 polymer ?
#
loop_
_entity_poly.entity_id
_entity_poly.type
_entity_poly.pdbx_seq_one_letter_code
_entity_poly.pdbx_strand_id
1 'polypeptide(L)'
;MINFQIPTHQHEVLCKTFLDECEAHQSELHGTSELDAYPFDEWLLKVRRYRKGENLPSNRVKAETFLVFDHDEFIGMVNIRLELNDYLREVGGHIGYMVRPTKRNQGYAKALLKEALHFCKNHIKDPHIISCDETNIASKKTILHHGGELIRTLNDDDEKVLVFKIAL
;
A
#
# COMPACT_ATOMS: atom_id res chain seq x y z
N MET A 1 -12.48 -12.83 7.03
CA MET A 1 -12.83 -12.00 5.82
C MET A 1 -12.08 -10.69 5.93
N ILE A 2 -11.28 -10.36 4.92
CA ILE A 2 -10.50 -9.12 4.92
C ILE A 2 -11.42 -7.91 4.91
N ASN A 3 -11.14 -6.95 5.78
CA ASN A 3 -11.80 -5.66 5.82
C ASN A 3 -10.78 -4.51 5.99
N PHE A 4 -11.12 -3.36 5.45
CA PHE A 4 -10.30 -2.15 5.49
C PHE A 4 -10.89 -1.17 6.50
N GLN A 5 -10.10 -0.73 7.45
CA GLN A 5 -10.49 0.23 8.46
C GLN A 5 -9.70 1.53 8.31
N ILE A 6 -10.42 2.63 8.44
CA ILE A 6 -9.83 3.97 8.47
C ILE A 6 -9.06 4.14 9.78
N PRO A 7 -7.79 4.59 9.74
CA PRO A 7 -7.03 4.87 10.96
C PRO A 7 -7.71 5.91 11.86
N THR A 8 -7.72 5.64 13.15
CA THR A 8 -8.22 6.53 14.21
C THR A 8 -7.23 6.56 15.37
N HIS A 9 -7.41 7.46 16.33
CA HIS A 9 -6.58 7.52 17.54
C HIS A 9 -6.54 6.21 18.33
N GLN A 10 -7.61 5.40 18.25
CA GLN A 10 -7.67 4.10 18.94
C GLN A 10 -6.65 3.08 18.41
N HIS A 11 -6.10 3.30 17.21
CA HIS A 11 -5.14 2.41 16.56
C HIS A 11 -3.67 2.74 16.88
N GLU A 12 -3.40 3.73 17.74
CA GLU A 12 -2.03 4.17 18.04
C GLU A 12 -1.14 3.02 18.55
N VAL A 13 -1.59 2.31 19.58
CA VAL A 13 -0.84 1.18 20.16
C VAL A 13 -0.63 0.06 19.13
N LEU A 14 -1.66 -0.23 18.33
CA LEU A 14 -1.58 -1.23 17.27
C LEU A 14 -0.55 -0.86 16.20
N CYS A 15 -0.54 0.40 15.75
CA CYS A 15 0.43 0.89 14.77
C CYS A 15 1.85 0.89 15.32
N LYS A 16 2.04 1.26 16.59
CA LYS A 16 3.34 1.20 17.25
C LYS A 16 3.85 -0.24 17.33
N THR A 17 3.04 -1.17 17.82
CA THR A 17 3.39 -2.59 17.88
C THR A 17 3.76 -3.15 16.49
N PHE A 18 3.07 -2.70 15.46
CA PHE A 18 3.36 -3.08 14.08
C PHE A 18 4.73 -2.57 13.62
N LEU A 19 5.09 -1.31 13.93
CA LEU A 19 6.42 -0.78 13.63
C LEU A 19 7.52 -1.54 14.37
N ASP A 20 7.33 -1.81 15.67
CA ASP A 20 8.28 -2.59 16.47
C ASP A 20 8.48 -4.01 15.88
N GLU A 21 7.41 -4.65 15.40
CA GLU A 21 7.48 -5.93 14.71
C GLU A 21 8.25 -5.85 13.39
N CYS A 22 7.97 -4.81 12.59
CA CYS A 22 8.68 -4.61 11.33
C CYS A 22 10.18 -4.38 11.55
N GLU A 23 10.55 -3.59 12.55
CA GLU A 23 11.95 -3.36 12.93
C GLU A 23 12.64 -4.66 13.38
N ALA A 24 12.00 -5.43 14.28
CA ALA A 24 12.51 -6.71 14.77
C ALA A 24 12.74 -7.73 13.65
N HIS A 25 11.95 -7.68 12.59
CA HIS A 25 12.09 -8.54 11.41
C HIS A 25 12.89 -7.92 10.25
N GLN A 26 13.49 -6.74 10.45
CA GLN A 26 14.21 -5.99 9.41
C GLN A 26 13.38 -5.83 8.13
N SER A 27 12.09 -5.59 8.30
CA SER A 27 11.12 -5.50 7.23
C SER A 27 10.97 -4.06 6.73
N GLU A 28 11.18 -3.85 5.45
CA GLU A 28 10.84 -2.59 4.80
C GLU A 28 9.35 -2.30 4.89
N LEU A 29 9.01 -1.00 4.96
CA LEU A 29 7.64 -0.52 5.07
C LEU A 29 7.10 -0.10 3.71
N HIS A 30 5.97 -0.68 3.34
CA HIS A 30 5.23 -0.35 2.13
C HIS A 30 3.76 -0.08 2.44
N GLY A 31 3.15 0.88 1.75
CA GLY A 31 1.72 1.17 1.91
C GLY A 31 1.32 1.76 3.26
N THR A 32 2.27 2.25 4.05
CA THR A 32 2.05 2.80 5.40
C THR A 32 1.87 4.31 5.43
N SER A 33 2.08 4.99 4.29
CA SER A 33 2.09 6.45 4.20
C SER A 33 3.10 7.11 5.15
N GLU A 34 4.29 6.50 5.25
CA GLU A 34 5.40 7.00 6.08
C GLU A 34 5.04 7.03 7.57
N LEU A 35 4.37 5.97 8.07
CA LEU A 35 3.97 5.86 9.48
C LEU A 35 5.15 5.97 10.46
N ASP A 36 6.34 5.52 10.05
CA ASP A 36 7.58 5.57 10.82
C ASP A 36 8.27 6.94 10.82
N ALA A 37 7.90 7.84 9.90
CA ALA A 37 8.55 9.14 9.72
C ALA A 37 7.93 10.25 10.58
N TYR A 38 6.79 9.99 11.23
CA TYR A 38 6.03 10.99 11.97
C TYR A 38 5.54 10.45 13.33
N PRO A 39 5.39 11.32 14.36
CA PRO A 39 4.56 10.99 15.52
C PRO A 39 3.16 10.56 15.06
N PHE A 40 2.54 9.61 15.75
CA PHE A 40 1.27 9.00 15.32
C PHE A 40 0.15 10.02 15.04
N ASP A 41 -0.01 11.02 15.89
CA ASP A 41 -1.03 12.06 15.69
C ASP A 41 -0.80 12.90 14.43
N GLU A 42 0.46 13.23 14.12
CA GLU A 42 0.83 13.96 12.91
C GLU A 42 0.60 13.10 11.66
N TRP A 43 0.99 11.81 11.73
CA TRP A 43 0.69 10.85 10.67
C TRP A 43 -0.82 10.71 10.45
N LEU A 44 -1.60 10.63 11.52
CA LEU A 44 -3.06 10.52 11.43
C LEU A 44 -3.70 11.76 10.76
N LEU A 45 -3.23 12.95 11.11
CA LEU A 45 -3.65 14.19 10.43
C LEU A 45 -3.26 14.18 8.95
N LYS A 46 -2.04 13.72 8.64
CA LYS A 46 -1.55 13.58 7.28
C LYS A 46 -2.45 12.66 6.44
N VAL A 47 -2.71 11.43 6.90
CA VAL A 47 -3.54 10.49 6.12
C VAL A 47 -4.99 10.98 5.96
N ARG A 48 -5.54 11.70 6.94
CA ARG A 48 -6.84 12.36 6.84
C ARG A 48 -6.85 13.44 5.76
N ARG A 49 -5.80 14.28 5.70
CA ARG A 49 -5.64 15.32 4.68
C ARG A 49 -5.53 14.71 3.28
N TYR A 50 -4.77 13.62 3.12
CA TYR A 50 -4.63 12.92 1.84
C TYR A 50 -5.95 12.32 1.37
N ARG A 51 -6.74 11.76 2.29
CA ARG A 51 -8.10 11.27 1.99
C ARG A 51 -9.01 12.36 1.45
N LYS A 52 -9.00 13.54 2.05
CA LYS A 52 -9.78 14.68 1.58
C LYS A 52 -9.28 15.24 0.24
N GLY A 53 -7.99 15.10 -0.04
CA GLY A 53 -7.35 15.69 -1.21
C GLY A 53 -7.20 17.20 -1.11
N GLU A 54 -7.17 17.75 0.12
CA GLU A 54 -7.13 19.19 0.38
C GLU A 54 -5.72 19.63 0.79
N ASN A 55 -5.24 20.75 0.22
CA ASN A 55 -3.96 21.36 0.55
C ASN A 55 -2.78 20.37 0.48
N LEU A 56 -2.77 19.51 -0.53
CA LEU A 56 -1.68 18.56 -0.73
C LEU A 56 -0.44 19.25 -1.30
N PRO A 57 0.78 18.79 -0.93
CA PRO A 57 1.99 19.19 -1.64
C PRO A 57 1.86 18.88 -3.14
N SER A 58 2.51 19.69 -3.98
CA SER A 58 2.40 19.60 -5.44
C SER A 58 2.84 18.25 -6.03
N ASN A 59 3.71 17.54 -5.32
CA ASN A 59 4.20 16.21 -5.69
C ASN A 59 3.38 15.05 -5.08
N ARG A 60 2.25 15.34 -4.46
CA ARG A 60 1.39 14.35 -3.79
C ARG A 60 0.00 14.35 -4.39
N VAL A 61 -0.69 13.23 -4.28
CA VAL A 61 -2.04 13.02 -4.83
C VAL A 61 -3.01 12.57 -3.74
N LYS A 62 -4.29 12.67 -4.03
CA LYS A 62 -5.34 12.12 -3.17
C LYS A 62 -5.15 10.61 -2.99
N ALA A 63 -5.19 10.15 -1.75
CA ALA A 63 -4.93 8.76 -1.42
C ALA A 63 -5.70 8.31 -0.17
N GLU A 64 -6.06 7.04 -0.15
CA GLU A 64 -6.63 6.36 1.01
C GLU A 64 -5.58 5.47 1.68
N THR A 65 -5.46 5.57 2.99
CA THR A 65 -4.65 4.66 3.79
C THR A 65 -5.57 3.88 4.71
N PHE A 66 -5.46 2.55 4.66
CA PHE A 66 -6.26 1.66 5.49
C PHE A 66 -5.40 0.73 6.32
N LEU A 67 -5.87 0.44 7.51
CA LEU A 67 -5.47 -0.72 8.30
C LEU A 67 -6.28 -1.92 7.80
N VAL A 68 -5.62 -3.05 7.62
CA VAL A 68 -6.21 -4.27 7.06
C VAL A 68 -6.39 -5.30 8.15
N PHE A 69 -7.61 -5.80 8.28
CA PHE A 69 -7.97 -6.80 9.29
C PHE A 69 -8.55 -8.06 8.65
N ASP A 70 -8.32 -9.20 9.26
CA ASP A 70 -9.15 -10.40 9.08
C ASP A 70 -9.92 -10.65 10.37
N HIS A 71 -11.24 -10.43 10.32
CA HIS A 71 -12.08 -10.29 11.51
C HIS A 71 -11.51 -9.17 12.42
N ASP A 72 -11.10 -9.49 13.64
CA ASP A 72 -10.53 -8.54 14.60
C ASP A 72 -8.98 -8.56 14.61
N GLU A 73 -8.38 -9.39 13.77
CA GLU A 73 -6.94 -9.53 13.71
C GLU A 73 -6.30 -8.58 12.70
N PHE A 74 -5.37 -7.75 13.14
CA PHE A 74 -4.63 -6.83 12.28
C PHE A 74 -3.62 -7.59 11.41
N ILE A 75 -3.73 -7.42 10.09
CA ILE A 75 -2.96 -8.16 9.09
C ILE A 75 -1.88 -7.31 8.43
N GLY A 76 -2.12 -6.03 8.25
CA GLY A 76 -1.19 -5.15 7.54
C GLY A 76 -1.81 -3.83 7.13
N MET A 77 -1.19 -3.17 6.17
CA MET A 77 -1.62 -1.85 5.70
C MET A 77 -1.67 -1.78 4.18
N VAL A 78 -2.49 -0.87 3.68
CA VAL A 78 -2.58 -0.53 2.26
C VAL A 78 -2.78 0.96 2.07
N ASN A 79 -2.08 1.53 1.09
CA ASN A 79 -2.30 2.87 0.59
C ASN A 79 -2.74 2.80 -0.86
N ILE A 80 -3.84 3.46 -1.19
CA ILE A 80 -4.41 3.50 -2.54
C ILE A 80 -4.46 4.94 -3.01
N ARG A 81 -3.71 5.25 -4.05
CA ARG A 81 -3.65 6.56 -4.69
C ARG A 81 -4.74 6.63 -5.74
N LEU A 82 -5.66 7.57 -5.58
CA LEU A 82 -6.84 7.71 -6.47
C LEU A 82 -6.51 8.41 -7.78
N GLU A 83 -5.35 9.06 -7.82
CA GLU A 83 -4.82 9.77 -8.98
C GLU A 83 -3.34 9.44 -9.12
N LEU A 84 -2.78 9.60 -10.32
CA LEU A 84 -1.36 9.43 -10.58
C LEU A 84 -0.75 10.73 -11.09
N ASN A 85 0.29 11.21 -10.42
CA ASN A 85 1.23 12.18 -10.99
C ASN A 85 2.25 11.46 -11.88
N ASP A 86 3.17 12.18 -12.49
CA ASP A 86 4.15 11.61 -13.42
C ASP A 86 5.01 10.52 -12.77
N TYR A 87 5.53 10.75 -11.57
CA TYR A 87 6.32 9.75 -10.85
C TYR A 87 5.49 8.48 -10.53
N LEU A 88 4.29 8.63 -10.04
CA LEU A 88 3.43 7.49 -9.71
C LEU A 88 3.01 6.71 -10.97
N ARG A 89 2.84 7.39 -12.08
CA ARG A 89 2.53 6.78 -13.37
C ARG A 89 3.71 5.97 -13.92
N GLU A 90 4.91 6.48 -13.71
CA GLU A 90 6.15 5.84 -14.16
C GLU A 90 6.60 4.72 -13.23
N VAL A 91 6.58 4.95 -11.90
CA VAL A 91 7.23 4.11 -10.89
C VAL A 91 6.27 3.64 -9.80
N GLY A 92 5.62 4.57 -9.08
CA GLY A 92 4.97 4.26 -7.80
C GLY A 92 3.63 3.53 -7.89
N GLY A 93 2.88 3.71 -8.97
CA GLY A 93 1.55 3.10 -9.18
C GLY A 93 0.45 3.55 -8.21
N HIS A 94 -0.70 2.87 -8.29
CA HIS A 94 -1.88 3.16 -7.47
C HIS A 94 -1.84 2.53 -6.07
N ILE A 95 -1.25 1.33 -5.92
CA ILE A 95 -1.38 0.52 -4.71
C ILE A 95 -0.02 0.21 -4.12
N GLY A 96 0.19 0.64 -2.88
CA GLY A 96 1.27 0.19 -2.02
C GLY A 96 0.68 -0.59 -0.85
N TYR A 97 1.21 -1.75 -0.52
CA TYR A 97 0.69 -2.58 0.56
C TYR A 97 1.78 -3.40 1.24
N MET A 98 1.51 -3.83 2.45
CA MET A 98 2.30 -4.84 3.12
C MET A 98 1.47 -5.68 4.09
N VAL A 99 1.90 -6.92 4.25
CA VAL A 99 1.44 -7.82 5.32
C VAL A 99 2.47 -7.80 6.44
N ARG A 100 2.01 -7.66 7.68
CA ARG A 100 2.88 -7.68 8.85
C ARG A 100 3.72 -8.97 8.89
N PRO A 101 4.98 -8.93 9.35
CA PRO A 101 5.91 -10.05 9.26
C PRO A 101 5.37 -11.38 9.76
N THR A 102 4.74 -11.41 10.93
CA THR A 102 4.21 -12.64 11.55
C THR A 102 2.97 -13.22 10.85
N LYS A 103 2.40 -12.49 9.88
CA LYS A 103 1.22 -12.93 9.09
C LYS A 103 1.55 -13.29 7.65
N ARG A 104 2.82 -13.30 7.27
CA ARG A 104 3.26 -13.68 5.93
C ARG A 104 3.12 -15.19 5.68
N ASN A 105 3.14 -15.57 4.39
CA ASN A 105 3.02 -16.96 3.93
C ASN A 105 1.70 -17.67 4.29
N GLN A 106 0.65 -16.90 4.59
CA GLN A 106 -0.69 -17.40 4.94
C GLN A 106 -1.77 -16.97 3.90
N GLY A 107 -1.36 -16.45 2.75
CA GLY A 107 -2.27 -16.02 1.69
C GLY A 107 -2.82 -14.59 1.85
N TYR A 108 -2.50 -13.90 2.93
CA TYR A 108 -3.05 -12.56 3.21
C TYR A 108 -2.69 -11.51 2.17
N ALA A 109 -1.49 -11.55 1.57
CA ALA A 109 -1.12 -10.61 0.52
C ALA A 109 -2.06 -10.69 -0.70
N LYS A 110 -2.45 -11.90 -1.10
CA LYS A 110 -3.40 -12.11 -2.19
C LYS A 110 -4.80 -11.61 -1.84
N ALA A 111 -5.27 -11.94 -0.63
CA ALA A 111 -6.58 -11.50 -0.15
C ALA A 111 -6.65 -9.97 -0.02
N LEU A 112 -5.60 -9.34 0.52
CA LEU A 112 -5.47 -7.89 0.64
C LEU A 112 -5.49 -7.21 -0.74
N LEU A 113 -4.66 -7.69 -1.68
CA LEU A 113 -4.61 -7.09 -3.02
C LEU A 113 -5.93 -7.26 -3.78
N LYS A 114 -6.63 -8.38 -3.61
CA LYS A 114 -7.98 -8.57 -4.16
C LYS A 114 -8.95 -7.50 -3.70
N GLU A 115 -8.99 -7.23 -2.40
CA GLU A 115 -9.87 -6.19 -1.84
C GLU A 115 -9.44 -4.78 -2.25
N ALA A 116 -8.12 -4.51 -2.35
CA ALA A 116 -7.62 -3.24 -2.86
C ALA A 116 -8.02 -3.00 -4.32
N LEU A 117 -7.93 -4.03 -5.17
CA LEU A 117 -8.38 -3.95 -6.57
C LEU A 117 -9.90 -3.77 -6.67
N HIS A 118 -10.68 -4.43 -5.80
CA HIS A 118 -12.13 -4.21 -5.72
C HIS A 118 -12.45 -2.76 -5.34
N PHE A 119 -11.73 -2.19 -4.37
CA PHE A 119 -11.85 -0.78 -4.04
C PHE A 119 -11.50 0.11 -5.24
N CYS A 120 -10.38 -0.13 -5.91
CA CYS A 120 -9.94 0.63 -7.08
C CYS A 120 -10.97 0.63 -8.19
N LYS A 121 -11.56 -0.51 -8.50
CA LYS A 121 -12.61 -0.65 -9.55
C LYS A 121 -13.77 0.32 -9.37
N ASN A 122 -14.12 0.64 -8.13
CA ASN A 122 -15.23 1.53 -7.81
C ASN A 122 -14.83 3.02 -7.76
N HIS A 123 -13.53 3.34 -7.74
CA HIS A 123 -13.03 4.69 -7.50
C HIS A 123 -12.08 5.22 -8.58
N ILE A 124 -11.51 4.35 -9.41
CA ILE A 124 -10.51 4.68 -10.41
C ILE A 124 -10.97 4.13 -11.76
N LYS A 125 -11.02 4.99 -12.78
CA LYS A 125 -11.51 4.62 -14.12
C LYS A 125 -10.43 3.98 -15.00
N ASP A 126 -9.18 4.33 -14.76
CA ASP A 126 -8.06 3.87 -15.57
C ASP A 126 -7.58 2.48 -15.14
N PRO A 127 -6.88 1.76 -16.03
CA PRO A 127 -6.21 0.52 -15.66
C PRO A 127 -5.27 0.73 -14.45
N HIS A 128 -5.25 -0.23 -13.54
CA HIS A 128 -4.50 -0.06 -12.31
C HIS A 128 -3.02 -0.37 -12.53
N ILE A 129 -2.18 0.59 -12.16
CA ILE A 129 -0.73 0.46 -12.15
C ILE A 129 -0.30 0.04 -10.75
N ILE A 130 0.54 -0.96 -10.67
CA ILE A 130 1.15 -1.43 -9.43
C ILE A 130 2.61 -1.81 -9.70
N SER A 131 3.49 -1.52 -8.77
CA SER A 131 4.91 -1.81 -8.92
C SER A 131 5.45 -2.58 -7.73
N CYS A 132 6.56 -3.26 -7.94
CA CYS A 132 7.36 -3.85 -6.88
C CYS A 132 8.82 -3.91 -7.30
N ASP A 133 9.71 -4.00 -6.33
CA ASP A 133 11.12 -4.25 -6.60
C ASP A 133 11.31 -5.65 -7.19
N GLU A 134 12.25 -5.78 -8.12
CA GLU A 134 12.54 -7.06 -8.78
C GLU A 134 12.87 -8.16 -7.76
N THR A 135 13.53 -7.79 -6.67
CA THR A 135 13.90 -8.69 -5.57
C THR A 135 12.73 -9.09 -4.67
N ASN A 136 11.61 -8.32 -4.70
CA ASN A 136 10.41 -8.64 -3.93
C ASN A 136 9.55 -9.71 -4.63
N ILE A 137 10.04 -10.95 -4.58
CA ILE A 137 9.40 -12.10 -5.23
C ILE A 137 7.98 -12.34 -4.73
N ALA A 138 7.72 -12.07 -3.45
CA ALA A 138 6.38 -12.26 -2.86
C ALA A 138 5.37 -11.30 -3.48
N SER A 139 5.71 -10.01 -3.60
CA SER A 139 4.85 -9.01 -4.26
C SER A 139 4.65 -9.33 -5.73
N LYS A 140 5.73 -9.65 -6.46
CA LYS A 140 5.66 -10.05 -7.87
C LYS A 140 4.68 -11.22 -8.08
N LYS A 141 4.80 -12.29 -7.30
CA LYS A 141 3.89 -13.44 -7.39
C LYS A 141 2.44 -13.08 -7.06
N THR A 142 2.23 -12.18 -6.12
CA THR A 142 0.90 -11.70 -5.75
C THR A 142 0.27 -10.88 -6.87
N ILE A 143 1.03 -9.97 -7.50
CA ILE A 143 0.57 -9.15 -8.62
C ILE A 143 0.22 -10.04 -9.84
N LEU A 144 1.10 -10.96 -10.20
CA LEU A 144 0.86 -11.91 -11.31
C LEU A 144 -0.36 -12.79 -11.05
N HIS A 145 -0.60 -13.21 -9.80
CA HIS A 145 -1.79 -14.00 -9.42
C HIS A 145 -3.11 -13.25 -9.70
N HIS A 146 -3.08 -11.92 -9.66
CA HIS A 146 -4.23 -11.05 -9.96
C HIS A 146 -4.26 -10.54 -11.41
N GLY A 147 -3.56 -11.21 -12.32
CA GLY A 147 -3.57 -10.86 -13.74
C GLY A 147 -2.69 -9.65 -14.09
N GLY A 148 -1.70 -9.35 -13.26
CA GLY A 148 -0.74 -8.29 -13.55
C GLY A 148 0.08 -8.60 -14.80
N GLU A 149 0.09 -7.70 -15.77
CA GLU A 149 0.92 -7.75 -16.95
C GLU A 149 2.11 -6.79 -16.79
N LEU A 150 3.33 -7.29 -16.94
CA LEU A 150 4.53 -6.46 -16.89
C LEU A 150 4.55 -5.51 -18.08
N ILE A 151 4.52 -4.21 -17.83
CA ILE A 151 4.51 -3.18 -18.87
C ILE A 151 5.85 -2.45 -19.01
N ARG A 152 6.66 -2.41 -17.95
CA ARG A 152 8.02 -1.86 -18.01
C ARG A 152 8.89 -2.35 -16.86
N THR A 153 10.17 -2.21 -17.04
CA THR A 153 11.22 -2.37 -16.02
C THR A 153 12.09 -1.14 -16.07
N LEU A 154 12.41 -0.56 -14.93
CA LEU A 154 13.25 0.64 -14.84
C LEU A 154 14.12 0.58 -13.57
N ASN A 155 15.12 1.47 -13.50
CA ASN A 155 15.90 1.66 -12.29
C ASN A 155 15.39 2.93 -11.58
N ASP A 156 15.15 2.82 -10.28
CA ASP A 156 14.79 3.90 -9.38
C ASP A 156 15.74 3.83 -8.18
N ASP A 157 16.56 4.85 -7.99
CA ASP A 157 17.55 4.94 -6.90
C ASP A 157 18.38 3.64 -6.66
N ASP A 158 19.01 3.08 -7.71
CA ASP A 158 19.80 1.85 -7.67
C ASP A 158 18.99 0.54 -7.50
N GLU A 159 17.68 0.60 -7.37
CA GLU A 159 16.82 -0.56 -7.35
C GLU A 159 16.13 -0.78 -8.70
N LYS A 160 15.94 -2.04 -9.05
CA LYS A 160 15.24 -2.41 -10.26
C LYS A 160 13.77 -2.62 -9.96
N VAL A 161 12.92 -1.78 -10.54
CA VAL A 161 11.47 -1.76 -10.32
C VAL A 161 10.75 -2.40 -11.50
N LEU A 162 9.82 -3.29 -11.19
CA LEU A 162 8.89 -3.90 -12.13
C LEU A 162 7.55 -3.20 -12.03
N VAL A 163 7.05 -2.69 -13.15
CA VAL A 163 5.76 -1.99 -13.22
C VAL A 163 4.77 -2.85 -13.99
N PHE A 164 3.64 -3.12 -13.37
CA PHE A 164 2.56 -3.95 -13.89
C PHE A 164 1.30 -3.14 -14.11
N LYS A 165 0.51 -3.57 -15.07
CA LYS A 165 -0.85 -3.13 -15.30
C LYS A 165 -1.81 -4.26 -14.97
N ILE A 166 -2.88 -3.95 -14.25
CA ILE A 166 -4.00 -4.87 -14.00
C ILE A 166 -5.23 -4.29 -14.66
N ALA A 167 -5.79 -5.02 -15.61
CA ALA A 167 -7.10 -4.72 -16.18
C ALA A 167 -8.20 -5.29 -15.26
N LEU A 168 -9.28 -4.55 -15.06
CA LEU A 168 -10.43 -4.96 -14.25
C LEU A 168 -11.66 -5.20 -15.13
#